data_dc582d2127442c13404fc1e806ca37a0
#
_entry.id   dc582d2127442c13404fc1e806ca37a0
#
_cell.length_a   1.000
_cell.length_b   1.000
_cell.length_c   1.000
_cell.angle_alpha   90.00
_cell.angle_beta   90.00
_cell.angle_gamma   90.00
#
_symmetry.space_group_name_H-M   'P 1'
#
loop_
_entity.id
_entity.type
_entity.pdbx_description
1 polymer ?
#
loop_
_entity_poly.entity_id
_entity_poly.type
_entity_poly.pdbx_seq_one_letter_code
_entity_poly.pdbx_strand_id
1 'polypeptide(L)'
;VVLDTDMAGRRDAMNPVELLLAALAACMLKGIERVTPMLAFQIEGVEVALEAIRQDAPPKLTLIRYQITIDSAETDQRLDLLHRNILKYGTISNTLSGAVPLEGTLTRKV
;
A
#
# COMPACT_ATOMS: atom_id res chain seq x y z
N VAL A 1 12.51 4.55 15.13
CA VAL A 1 11.12 4.90 14.85
C VAL A 1 10.50 5.50 16.13
N VAL A 2 9.84 6.64 15.97
CA VAL A 2 9.08 7.27 17.05
C VAL A 2 7.62 6.86 16.90
N LEU A 3 7.04 6.31 17.97
CA LEU A 3 5.68 5.79 17.96
C LEU A 3 4.75 6.68 18.77
N ASP A 4 3.53 6.86 18.28
CA ASP A 4 2.46 7.52 19.02
C ASP A 4 1.75 6.49 19.89
N THR A 5 2.00 6.57 21.18
CA THR A 5 1.33 5.72 22.19
C THR A 5 0.41 6.53 23.11
N ASP A 6 0.23 7.83 22.83
CA ASP A 6 -0.63 8.70 23.63
C ASP A 6 -2.10 8.42 23.35
N MET A 7 -2.90 8.30 24.40
CA MET A 7 -4.33 8.08 24.23
C MET A 7 -5.02 9.28 23.56
N ALA A 8 -4.47 10.48 23.72
CA ALA A 8 -4.98 11.69 23.06
C ALA A 8 -4.46 11.86 21.63
N GLY A 9 -3.44 11.08 21.26
CA GLY A 9 -2.83 11.14 19.94
C GLY A 9 -1.71 12.19 19.83
N ARG A 10 -0.79 11.94 18.90
CA ARG A 10 0.32 12.84 18.54
C ARG A 10 0.33 13.03 17.04
N ARG A 11 0.67 14.24 16.60
CA ARG A 11 0.77 14.54 15.16
C ARG A 11 2.14 14.24 14.56
N ASP A 12 3.16 14.09 15.40
CA ASP A 12 4.55 13.96 14.98
C ASP A 12 5.06 12.51 15.01
N ALA A 13 4.15 11.55 15.19
CA ALA A 13 4.49 10.13 15.21
C ALA A 13 3.33 9.30 14.70
N MET A 14 3.62 8.08 14.23
CA MET A 14 2.60 7.17 13.72
C MET A 14 1.94 6.41 14.86
N ASN A 15 0.61 6.40 14.86
CA ASN A 15 -0.18 5.54 15.72
C ASN A 15 -0.18 4.10 15.15
N PRO A 16 -0.73 3.11 15.88
CA PRO A 16 -0.68 1.70 15.43
C PRO A 16 -1.27 1.47 14.04
N VAL A 17 -2.40 2.08 13.71
CA VAL A 17 -3.02 1.90 12.39
C VAL A 17 -2.17 2.55 11.29
N GLU A 18 -1.68 3.75 11.52
CA GLU A 18 -0.81 4.43 10.58
C GLU A 18 0.48 3.64 10.33
N LEU A 19 1.04 3.04 11.37
CA LEU A 19 2.25 2.22 11.25
C LEU A 19 1.97 0.95 10.44
N LEU A 20 0.80 0.34 10.61
CA LEU A 20 0.39 -0.82 9.82
C LEU A 20 0.24 -0.44 8.34
N LEU A 21 -0.39 0.71 8.05
CA LEU A 21 -0.53 1.20 6.68
C LEU A 21 0.83 1.55 6.07
N ALA A 22 1.74 2.11 6.86
CA ALA A 22 3.09 2.40 6.39
C ALA A 22 3.84 1.11 6.02
N ALA A 23 3.66 0.05 6.78
CA ALA A 23 4.25 -1.26 6.47
C ALA A 23 3.71 -1.80 5.13
N LEU A 24 2.41 -1.67 4.91
CA LEU A 24 1.79 -2.09 3.66
C LEU A 24 2.30 -1.27 2.47
N ALA A 25 2.39 0.06 2.64
CA ALA A 25 2.94 0.95 1.61
C ALA A 25 4.37 0.56 1.25
N ALA A 26 5.21 0.34 2.25
CA ALA A 26 6.60 -0.08 2.04
C ALA A 26 6.66 -1.42 1.28
N CYS A 27 5.78 -2.34 1.61
CA CYS A 27 5.68 -3.64 0.94
C CYS A 27 5.33 -3.45 -0.54
N MET A 28 4.37 -2.59 -0.86
CA MET A 28 3.99 -2.30 -2.23
C MET A 28 5.11 -1.64 -3.02
N LEU A 29 5.79 -0.67 -2.43
CA LEU A 29 6.93 0.00 -3.06
C LEU A 29 8.08 -0.98 -3.32
N LYS A 30 8.37 -1.86 -2.36
CA LYS A 30 9.38 -2.91 -2.54
C LYS A 30 9.01 -3.87 -3.67
N GLY A 31 7.72 -4.21 -3.77
CA GLY A 31 7.22 -5.06 -4.85
C GLY A 31 7.44 -4.42 -6.22
N ILE A 32 7.20 -3.12 -6.33
CA ILE A 32 7.45 -2.38 -7.57
C ILE A 32 8.94 -2.40 -7.92
N GLU A 33 9.81 -2.15 -6.94
CA GLU A 33 11.26 -2.19 -7.16
C GLU A 33 11.73 -3.57 -7.60
N ARG A 34 11.19 -4.62 -7.02
CA ARG A 34 11.56 -5.99 -7.38
C ARG A 34 11.19 -6.33 -8.81
N VAL A 35 9.98 -5.95 -9.25
CA VAL A 35 9.45 -6.30 -10.57
C VAL A 35 10.04 -5.43 -11.66
N THR A 36 10.40 -4.19 -11.36
CA THR A 36 10.89 -3.22 -12.34
C THR A 36 12.04 -3.75 -13.20
N PRO A 37 13.15 -4.26 -12.65
CA PRO A 37 14.21 -4.82 -13.50
C PRO A 37 13.81 -6.13 -14.18
N MET A 38 12.98 -6.96 -13.52
CA MET A 38 12.60 -8.26 -14.08
C MET A 38 11.78 -8.13 -15.36
N LEU A 39 10.91 -7.14 -15.44
CA LEU A 39 10.00 -6.92 -16.56
C LEU A 39 10.38 -5.67 -17.38
N ALA A 40 11.55 -5.10 -17.13
CA ALA A 40 12.06 -3.93 -17.82
C ALA A 40 11.08 -2.75 -17.82
N PHE A 41 10.45 -2.48 -16.66
CA PHE A 41 9.56 -1.34 -16.50
C PHE A 41 10.34 -0.03 -16.49
N GLN A 42 9.75 1.00 -17.10
CA GLN A 42 10.28 2.36 -17.09
C GLN A 42 9.40 3.20 -16.17
N ILE A 43 9.86 3.44 -14.97
CA ILE A 43 9.10 4.14 -13.92
C ILE A 43 9.92 5.32 -13.41
N GLU A 44 9.34 6.54 -13.46
CA GLU A 44 9.97 7.77 -13.00
C GLU A 44 9.67 8.09 -11.55
N GLY A 45 8.51 7.65 -11.06
CA GLY A 45 8.13 7.89 -9.69
C GLY A 45 6.88 7.12 -9.29
N VAL A 46 6.69 6.96 -7.98
CA VAL A 46 5.57 6.23 -7.41
C VAL A 46 5.08 6.96 -6.16
N GLU A 47 3.77 7.05 -6.02
CA GLU A 47 3.12 7.50 -4.80
C GLU A 47 2.12 6.45 -4.35
N VAL A 48 2.06 6.18 -3.05
CA VAL A 48 1.08 5.27 -2.46
C VAL A 48 0.30 6.02 -1.39
N ALA A 49 -1.01 6.10 -1.55
CA ALA A 49 -1.92 6.65 -0.56
C ALA A 49 -2.76 5.50 0.01
N LEU A 50 -2.93 5.48 1.32
CA LEU A 50 -3.70 4.45 2.00
C LEU A 50 -4.64 5.06 3.02
N GLU A 51 -5.77 4.39 3.23
CA GLU A 51 -6.68 4.69 4.32
C GLU A 51 -7.25 3.39 4.86
N ALA A 52 -7.66 3.42 6.13
CA ALA A 52 -8.29 2.28 6.78
C ALA A 52 -9.61 2.71 7.39
N ILE A 53 -10.59 1.82 7.36
CA ILE A 53 -11.87 2.01 8.01
C ILE A 53 -11.91 1.09 9.23
N ARG A 54 -12.24 1.68 10.37
CA ARG A 54 -12.24 1.00 11.66
C ARG A 54 -13.65 0.93 12.21
N GLN A 55 -13.99 -0.20 12.84
CA GLN A 55 -15.19 -0.32 13.67
C GLN A 55 -14.80 -0.30 15.14
N ASP A 56 -15.78 -0.02 16.03
CA ASP A 56 -15.52 0.11 17.45
C ASP A 56 -15.81 -1.16 18.27
N ALA A 57 -16.73 -2.01 17.81
CA ALA A 57 -17.19 -3.15 18.61
C ALA A 57 -17.25 -4.43 17.76
N PRO A 58 -16.24 -5.31 17.82
CA PRO A 58 -14.95 -5.11 18.50
C PRO A 58 -14.06 -4.13 17.72
N PRO A 59 -13.06 -3.52 18.36
CA PRO A 59 -12.13 -2.64 17.68
C PRO A 59 -11.31 -3.43 16.64
N LYS A 60 -11.53 -3.13 15.36
CA LYS A 60 -10.75 -3.74 14.28
C LYS A 60 -10.91 -2.94 12.98
N LEU A 61 -9.99 -3.14 12.06
CA LEU A 61 -10.12 -2.60 10.71
C LEU A 61 -11.07 -3.49 9.90
N THR A 62 -11.97 -2.86 9.16
CA THR A 62 -12.95 -3.55 8.31
C THR A 62 -12.61 -3.44 6.83
N LEU A 63 -11.76 -2.49 6.45
CA LEU A 63 -11.35 -2.27 5.08
C LEU A 63 -10.06 -1.48 5.06
N ILE A 64 -9.16 -1.83 4.16
CA ILE A 64 -7.98 -1.01 3.81
C ILE A 64 -8.09 -0.68 2.33
N ARG A 65 -8.04 0.62 2.02
CA ARG A 65 -7.99 1.10 0.64
C ARG A 65 -6.62 1.65 0.34
N TYR A 66 -6.13 1.38 -0.86
CA TYR A 66 -4.87 1.93 -1.34
C TYR A 66 -5.03 2.49 -2.75
N GLN A 67 -4.24 3.49 -3.05
CA GLN A 67 -4.13 4.04 -4.40
C GLN A 67 -2.66 4.20 -4.73
N ILE A 68 -2.21 3.52 -5.76
CA ILE A 68 -0.84 3.61 -6.27
C ILE A 68 -0.89 4.46 -7.54
N THR A 69 -0.11 5.53 -7.56
CA THR A 69 0.00 6.41 -8.71
C THR A 69 1.41 6.29 -9.27
N ILE A 70 1.52 5.92 -10.53
CA ILE A 70 2.80 5.64 -11.19
C ILE A 70 3.08 6.71 -12.24
N ASP A 71 4.22 7.35 -12.14
CA ASP A 71 4.73 8.23 -13.19
C ASP A 71 5.51 7.37 -14.19
N SER A 72 4.85 7.04 -15.31
CA SER A 72 5.39 6.12 -16.29
C SER A 72 4.67 6.27 -17.62
N ALA A 73 5.37 5.98 -18.71
CA ALA A 73 4.78 5.90 -20.06
C ALA A 73 4.35 4.48 -20.43
N GLU A 74 4.43 3.54 -19.47
CA GLU A 74 4.02 2.15 -19.70
C GLU A 74 2.55 2.05 -20.08
N THR A 75 2.19 1.00 -20.82
CA THR A 75 0.79 0.76 -21.20
C THR A 75 -0.05 0.38 -20.00
N ASP A 76 -1.36 0.58 -20.12
CA ASP A 76 -2.31 0.19 -19.06
C ASP A 76 -2.23 -1.31 -18.77
N GLN A 77 -2.03 -2.11 -19.82
CA GLN A 77 -1.89 -3.56 -19.69
C GLN A 77 -0.68 -3.94 -18.85
N ARG A 78 0.44 -3.26 -19.06
CA ARG A 78 1.67 -3.52 -18.29
C ARG A 78 1.54 -3.02 -16.86
N LEU A 79 0.88 -1.89 -16.64
CA LEU A 79 0.60 -1.40 -15.28
C LEU A 79 -0.34 -2.34 -14.52
N ASP A 80 -1.32 -2.92 -15.20
CA ASP A 80 -2.19 -3.93 -14.60
C ASP A 80 -1.42 -5.19 -14.22
N LEU A 81 -0.47 -5.61 -15.05
CA LEU A 81 0.41 -6.73 -14.74
C LEU A 81 1.26 -6.44 -13.49
N LEU A 82 1.80 -5.23 -13.40
CA LEU A 82 2.55 -4.79 -12.22
C LEU A 82 1.68 -4.84 -10.97
N HIS A 83 0.46 -4.31 -11.05
CA HIS A 83 -0.48 -4.29 -9.92
C HIS A 83 -0.77 -5.70 -9.40
N ARG A 84 -1.10 -6.61 -10.30
CA ARG A 84 -1.36 -8.01 -9.93
C ARG A 84 -0.14 -8.67 -9.30
N ASN A 85 1.03 -8.36 -9.79
CA ASN A 85 2.28 -8.96 -9.31
C ASN A 85 2.63 -8.52 -7.90
N ILE A 86 2.51 -7.21 -7.59
CA ILE A 86 2.82 -6.71 -6.25
C ILE A 86 1.86 -7.25 -5.20
N LEU A 87 0.60 -7.50 -5.56
CA LEU A 87 -0.37 -8.11 -4.65
C LEU A 87 -0.07 -9.61 -4.44
N LYS A 88 0.24 -10.32 -5.52
CA LYS A 88 0.47 -11.77 -5.46
C LYS A 88 1.67 -12.13 -4.59
N TYR A 89 2.75 -11.36 -4.68
CA TYR A 89 4.01 -11.67 -4.02
C TYR A 89 4.34 -10.77 -2.82
N GLY A 90 3.43 -9.88 -2.43
CA GLY A 90 3.65 -8.98 -1.30
C GLY A 90 3.40 -9.71 0.03
N THR A 91 4.42 -9.82 0.86
CA THR A 91 4.31 -10.49 2.16
C THR A 91 3.25 -9.84 3.04
N ILE A 92 3.28 -8.52 3.17
CA ILE A 92 2.32 -7.80 4.02
C ILE A 92 0.93 -7.83 3.41
N SER A 93 0.80 -7.67 2.08
CA SER A 93 -0.47 -7.77 1.38
C SER A 93 -1.13 -9.13 1.63
N ASN A 94 -0.37 -10.21 1.47
CA ASN A 94 -0.88 -11.56 1.67
C ASN A 94 -1.28 -11.82 3.13
N THR A 95 -0.50 -11.28 4.06
CA THR A 95 -0.79 -11.44 5.49
C THR A 95 -2.07 -10.71 5.88
N LEU A 96 -2.20 -9.44 5.46
CA LEU A 96 -3.35 -8.62 5.82
C LEU A 96 -4.62 -9.05 5.12
N SER A 97 -4.56 -9.50 3.87
CA SER A 97 -5.74 -9.89 3.10
C SER A 97 -6.48 -11.09 3.70
N GLY A 98 -5.82 -11.87 4.52
CA GLY A 98 -6.46 -12.95 5.28
C GLY A 98 -7.31 -12.46 6.45
N ALA A 99 -7.12 -11.23 6.90
CA ALA A 99 -7.79 -10.66 8.07
C ALA A 99 -8.70 -9.48 7.72
N VAL A 100 -8.37 -8.71 6.70
CA VAL A 100 -9.10 -7.50 6.32
C VAL A 100 -9.08 -7.35 4.80
N PRO A 101 -10.22 -6.99 4.17
CA PRO A 101 -10.24 -6.75 2.72
C PRO A 101 -9.30 -5.61 2.32
N LEU A 102 -8.56 -5.84 1.25
CA LEU A 102 -7.72 -4.82 0.61
C LEU A 102 -8.36 -4.45 -0.72
N GLU A 103 -8.66 -3.16 -0.91
CA GLU A 103 -9.19 -2.63 -2.16
C GLU A 103 -8.31 -1.50 -2.66
N GLY A 104 -8.06 -1.46 -3.94
CA GLY A 104 -7.28 -0.35 -4.45
C GLY A 104 -7.03 -0.39 -5.93
N THR A 105 -6.33 0.64 -6.38
CA THR A 105 -6.03 0.88 -7.78
C THR A 105 -4.55 1.18 -7.96
N LEU A 106 -4.08 0.90 -9.17
CA LEU A 106 -2.78 1.36 -9.64
C LEU A 106 -3.03 2.06 -10.96
N THR A 107 -2.76 3.37 -11.01
CA THR A 107 -3.06 4.20 -12.17
C THR A 107 -1.85 5.05 -12.54
N ARG A 108 -1.86 5.52 -13.79
CA ARG A 108 -0.83 6.43 -14.30
C ARG A 108 -1.06 7.83 -13.74
N LYS A 109 0.04 8.48 -13.39
CA LYS A 109 0.01 9.89 -13.01
C LYS A 109 -0.42 10.74 -14.22
N VAL A 110 -1.33 11.64 -13.97
CA VAL A 110 -1.84 12.56 -15.00
C VAL A 110 -1.00 13.83 -15.06
#